data_1aaef1154d7e24a46078fdce28f1504e
#
_entry.id   1aaef1154d7e24a46078fdce28f1504e
#
_cell.length_a   1.000
_cell.length_b   1.000
_cell.length_c   1.000
_cell.angle_alpha   90.00
_cell.angle_beta   90.00
_cell.angle_gamma   90.00
#
_symmetry.space_group_name_H-M   'P 1'
#
loop_
_entity.id
_entity.type
_entity.pdbx_description
1 polymer ?
#
loop_
_entity_poly.entity_id
_entity_poly.type
_entity_poly.pdbx_seq_one_letter_code
_entity_poly.pdbx_strand_id
1 'polypeptide(L)'
;MNRPTIVSRRSPSEYAGGARPLGAVATTADVAGRTPDRAGSDGSRPGDQTQTAAEIAEQWATDPRWAGLQRDYTAEDVVALRGSVREEHTLARRGAEKLWEQIHTEEWVAALGAFTGNQAVQQVRAGLKAIYLSGWQVAADANLSGQTYPDQSLYPANSVPAVVRRINNALLRADQIETAESGAPTRDWLAPVVADAEAGFGGPLNAYELMHSMIAAGAAGVHWEDQLASEKKCGHLGGKVLVPTSQHIRTLNAARLAADVAGVPSVIIARTDSLAADLLTSDVDERDRPFLTGERTSEGFYRVRPGLDAVVARGLAYAPYSDLIWVETGEPDLELARTFAETIHAQYPDKKLAYNCSPSFNWKKHLDDAQIASFQKELAAMGYAFQFITLAGFHAVSHSMFELARGYDERAMSAYVELQEAEFASEADGYTATRHQREVGTGYFDRVATALNPDAATLALAGSTETAQFH
;
A
#
# COMPACT_ATOMS: atom_id res chain seq x y z
N MET A 1 -37.86 23.14 -44.30
CA MET A 1 -37.29 24.40 -44.82
C MET A 1 -36.96 25.25 -43.61
N ASN A 2 -35.71 25.35 -43.25
CA ASN A 2 -35.07 26.49 -42.57
C ASN A 2 -33.58 26.10 -42.33
N ARG A 3 -32.72 26.84 -43.04
CA ARG A 3 -31.26 26.69 -42.93
C ARG A 3 -30.76 27.46 -41.70
N PRO A 4 -29.73 26.99 -41.01
CA PRO A 4 -29.05 27.78 -39.96
C PRO A 4 -28.06 28.75 -40.61
N THR A 5 -28.03 29.95 -40.09
CA THR A 5 -27.18 31.09 -40.45
C THR A 5 -25.74 30.85 -40.02
N ILE A 6 -24.81 31.07 -40.97
CA ILE A 6 -23.35 31.05 -40.78
C ILE A 6 -22.93 32.30 -40.04
N VAL A 7 -22.31 32.17 -38.87
CA VAL A 7 -21.63 33.25 -38.15
C VAL A 7 -20.19 33.33 -38.63
N SER A 8 -19.81 34.51 -39.09
CA SER A 8 -18.58 34.96 -39.68
C SER A 8 -17.35 34.72 -38.78
N ARG A 9 -16.28 34.19 -39.37
CA ARG A 9 -14.94 34.14 -38.80
C ARG A 9 -14.35 35.54 -38.67
N ARG A 10 -13.92 35.95 -37.47
CA ARG A 10 -13.01 37.06 -37.26
C ARG A 10 -11.59 36.65 -37.45
N SER A 11 -10.80 37.50 -38.13
CA SER A 11 -9.37 37.34 -38.43
C SER A 11 -8.49 37.54 -37.18
N PRO A 12 -7.29 36.91 -37.10
CA PRO A 12 -6.37 37.01 -35.98
C PRO A 12 -5.39 38.19 -36.19
N SER A 13 -5.74 39.41 -35.82
CA SER A 13 -4.82 40.55 -35.86
C SER A 13 -5.04 41.63 -34.79
N GLU A 14 -5.40 41.24 -33.56
CA GLU A 14 -5.47 42.21 -32.44
C GLU A 14 -4.99 41.57 -31.13
N TYR A 15 -3.73 41.13 -31.04
CA TYR A 15 -3.03 40.97 -29.79
C TYR A 15 -1.52 41.32 -30.02
N ALA A 16 -1.23 42.59 -30.25
CA ALA A 16 0.12 43.13 -30.10
C ALA A 16 0.17 43.95 -28.81
N GLY A 17 0.38 43.30 -27.68
CA GLY A 17 0.65 43.90 -26.38
C GLY A 17 2.01 43.47 -25.86
N GLY A 18 2.94 44.41 -25.81
CA GLY A 18 4.36 44.39 -25.53
C GLY A 18 4.88 43.32 -24.56
N ALA A 19 5.72 42.45 -25.09
CA ALA A 19 6.61 41.62 -24.30
C ALA A 19 7.78 42.49 -23.77
N ARG A 20 7.88 42.62 -22.45
CA ARG A 20 9.12 43.08 -21.80
C ARG A 20 10.16 41.96 -21.94
N PRO A 21 11.44 42.26 -22.26
CA PRO A 21 12.48 41.25 -22.31
C PRO A 21 12.75 40.69 -20.91
N LEU A 22 12.64 39.38 -20.77
CA LEU A 22 13.15 38.63 -19.61
C LEU A 22 14.66 38.86 -19.52
N GLY A 23 15.10 39.34 -18.37
CA GLY A 23 16.52 39.53 -18.06
C GLY A 23 17.32 38.23 -18.23
N ALA A 24 18.54 38.38 -18.70
CA ALA A 24 19.49 37.32 -18.96
C ALA A 24 19.61 36.35 -17.75
N VAL A 25 19.44 35.07 -18.02
CA VAL A 25 19.77 33.99 -17.10
C VAL A 25 21.28 34.04 -16.84
N ALA A 26 21.67 34.26 -15.58
CA ALA A 26 23.07 34.23 -15.18
C ALA A 26 23.70 32.87 -15.50
N THR A 27 24.81 32.85 -16.16
CA THR A 27 25.58 31.64 -16.47
C THR A 27 26.20 31.08 -15.19
N THR A 28 26.31 29.77 -15.13
CA THR A 28 26.76 28.93 -13.99
C THR A 28 28.19 29.16 -13.48
N ALA A 29 28.87 30.27 -13.88
CA ALA A 29 30.23 30.56 -13.49
C ALA A 29 30.40 31.41 -12.21
N ASP A 30 29.34 32.01 -11.66
CA ASP A 30 29.43 32.92 -10.51
C ASP A 30 28.96 32.32 -9.15
N VAL A 31 28.80 31.00 -9.03
CA VAL A 31 28.41 30.35 -7.77
C VAL A 31 29.60 29.74 -7.02
N ALA A 32 30.80 29.75 -7.57
CA ALA A 32 32.01 29.25 -6.91
C ALA A 32 32.71 30.39 -6.13
N GLY A 33 32.23 30.73 -4.94
CA GLY A 33 32.96 31.72 -4.14
C GLY A 33 32.30 32.31 -2.92
N ARG A 34 31.30 31.60 -2.30
CA ARG A 34 30.86 31.95 -0.97
C ARG A 34 30.71 30.69 -0.12
N THR A 35 31.76 30.28 0.54
CA THR A 35 31.68 29.50 1.77
C THR A 35 31.07 30.40 2.83
N PRO A 36 29.91 30.05 3.41
CA PRO A 36 29.49 30.74 4.63
C PRO A 36 30.41 30.24 5.75
N ASP A 37 31.15 31.16 6.37
CA ASP A 37 31.75 30.95 7.67
C ASP A 37 30.64 30.57 8.66
N ARG A 38 30.45 29.26 8.85
CA ARG A 38 29.69 28.70 9.98
C ARG A 38 30.64 28.59 11.18
N ALA A 39 30.97 29.72 11.77
CA ALA A 39 31.49 29.76 13.12
C ALA A 39 30.33 30.06 14.08
N GLY A 40 29.90 29.06 14.84
CA GLY A 40 29.39 29.16 16.19
C GLY A 40 28.00 29.79 16.40
N SER A 41 26.99 28.94 16.37
CA SER A 41 26.08 28.78 17.52
C SER A 41 25.31 27.47 17.30
N ASP A 42 25.65 26.47 18.09
CA ASP A 42 24.83 25.29 18.28
C ASP A 42 23.49 25.71 18.90
N GLY A 43 22.56 26.08 18.07
CA GLY A 43 21.18 26.40 18.37
C GLY A 43 20.25 25.24 18.11
N SER A 44 20.77 24.02 18.00
CA SER A 44 19.96 22.81 17.84
C SER A 44 19.11 22.64 19.11
N ARG A 45 17.79 22.73 18.94
CA ARG A 45 16.84 22.37 20.00
C ARG A 45 17.03 20.88 20.33
N PRO A 46 16.97 20.48 21.63
CA PRO A 46 16.94 19.04 21.96
C PRO A 46 15.76 18.39 21.25
N GLY A 47 16.03 17.50 20.31
CA GLY A 47 15.05 16.83 19.45
C GLY A 47 15.31 16.97 17.95
N ASP A 48 16.10 17.94 17.50
CA ASP A 48 16.39 18.22 16.09
C ASP A 48 17.69 17.54 15.58
N GLN A 49 18.28 16.60 16.35
CA GLN A 49 19.48 15.90 15.92
C GLN A 49 19.12 14.86 14.84
N THR A 50 19.36 15.23 13.60
CA THR A 50 19.37 14.27 12.49
C THR A 50 20.58 13.36 12.61
N GLN A 51 20.38 12.04 12.44
CA GLN A 51 21.50 11.08 12.41
C GLN A 51 22.56 11.53 11.39
N THR A 52 23.82 11.38 11.74
CA THR A 52 24.95 11.58 10.84
C THR A 52 25.06 10.42 9.83
N ALA A 53 25.77 10.64 8.74
CA ALA A 53 26.03 9.56 7.76
C ALA A 53 26.78 8.37 8.40
N ALA A 54 27.72 8.63 9.34
CA ALA A 54 28.43 7.59 10.06
C ALA A 54 27.50 6.73 10.94
N GLU A 55 26.57 7.36 11.66
CA GLU A 55 25.58 6.63 12.47
C GLU A 55 24.61 5.82 11.61
N ILE A 56 24.21 6.33 10.46
CA ILE A 56 23.36 5.58 9.50
C ILE A 56 24.13 4.38 8.94
N ALA A 57 25.38 4.57 8.51
CA ALA A 57 26.20 3.51 7.98
C ALA A 57 26.49 2.42 9.03
N GLU A 58 26.77 2.81 10.27
CA GLU A 58 26.93 1.88 11.40
C GLU A 58 25.65 1.09 11.68
N GLN A 59 24.49 1.78 11.69
CA GLN A 59 23.19 1.10 11.85
C GLN A 59 22.95 0.08 10.74
N TRP A 60 23.20 0.41 9.49
CA TRP A 60 23.03 -0.54 8.37
C TRP A 60 23.96 -1.75 8.49
N ALA A 61 25.15 -1.56 9.03
CA ALA A 61 26.14 -2.65 9.17
C ALA A 61 25.89 -3.55 10.38
N THR A 62 25.27 -3.04 11.46
CA THR A 62 25.20 -3.74 12.75
C THR A 62 23.80 -4.17 13.16
N ASP A 63 22.75 -3.48 12.70
CA ASP A 63 21.37 -3.82 13.05
C ASP A 63 20.89 -5.01 12.22
N PRO A 64 20.47 -6.13 12.84
CA PRO A 64 19.95 -7.30 12.14
C PRO A 64 18.78 -7.01 11.19
N ARG A 65 18.04 -5.91 11.43
CA ARG A 65 16.98 -5.43 10.53
C ARG A 65 17.45 -5.26 9.09
N TRP A 66 18.71 -4.90 8.90
CA TRP A 66 19.29 -4.58 7.59
C TRP A 66 20.16 -5.68 7.00
N ALA A 67 20.27 -6.79 7.70
CA ALA A 67 21.10 -7.92 7.26
C ALA A 67 20.66 -8.42 5.87
N GLY A 68 21.61 -8.55 4.95
CA GLY A 68 21.38 -9.05 3.59
C GLY A 68 20.67 -8.05 2.65
N LEU A 69 20.41 -6.80 3.10
CA LEU A 69 19.87 -5.75 2.24
C LEU A 69 20.98 -4.90 1.60
N GLN A 70 20.85 -4.70 0.29
CA GLN A 70 21.75 -3.87 -0.51
C GLN A 70 21.12 -2.52 -0.79
N ARG A 71 21.98 -1.50 -0.88
CA ARG A 71 21.64 -0.14 -1.30
C ARG A 71 22.65 0.31 -2.34
N ASP A 72 22.18 0.84 -3.47
CA ASP A 72 23.03 1.39 -4.53
C ASP A 72 23.31 2.90 -4.33
N TYR A 73 23.20 3.37 -3.08
CA TYR A 73 23.48 4.74 -2.62
C TYR A 73 24.16 4.68 -1.24
N THR A 74 24.70 5.79 -0.79
CA THR A 74 25.46 5.89 0.46
C THR A 74 24.66 6.55 1.58
N ALA A 75 25.14 6.47 2.81
CA ALA A 75 24.56 7.17 3.95
C ALA A 75 24.69 8.71 3.81
N GLU A 76 25.75 9.19 3.12
CA GLU A 76 25.95 10.58 2.78
C GLU A 76 24.87 11.10 1.83
N ASP A 77 24.46 10.27 0.85
CA ASP A 77 23.35 10.62 -0.05
C ASP A 77 22.05 10.78 0.74
N VAL A 78 21.78 9.89 1.70
CA VAL A 78 20.60 10.00 2.58
C VAL A 78 20.60 11.30 3.36
N VAL A 79 21.73 11.65 3.98
CA VAL A 79 21.85 12.89 4.76
C VAL A 79 21.72 14.12 3.86
N ALA A 80 22.30 14.09 2.67
CA ALA A 80 22.22 15.19 1.70
C ALA A 80 20.78 15.47 1.21
N LEU A 81 19.94 14.44 1.18
CA LEU A 81 18.52 14.53 0.77
C LEU A 81 17.58 14.87 1.91
N ARG A 82 18.01 14.74 3.17
CA ARG A 82 17.23 15.16 4.34
C ARG A 82 17.19 16.68 4.44
N GLY A 83 16.03 17.24 4.73
CA GLY A 83 15.88 18.65 5.07
C GLY A 83 16.47 18.99 6.43
N SER A 84 16.36 20.27 6.83
CA SER A 84 16.81 20.75 8.15
C SER A 84 15.85 20.40 9.29
N VAL A 85 14.65 19.92 8.98
CA VAL A 85 13.62 19.52 9.95
C VAL A 85 13.35 18.03 9.78
N ARG A 86 13.34 17.31 10.90
CA ARG A 86 12.93 15.90 10.94
C ARG A 86 11.42 15.81 11.15
N GLU A 87 10.71 15.28 10.15
CA GLU A 87 9.32 14.86 10.34
C GLU A 87 9.27 13.53 11.08
N GLU A 88 8.39 13.42 12.07
CA GLU A 88 8.14 12.15 12.75
C GLU A 88 6.93 11.45 12.13
N HIS A 89 7.19 10.38 11.40
CA HIS A 89 6.17 9.51 10.82
C HIS A 89 5.79 8.39 11.80
N THR A 90 5.23 8.76 12.94
CA THR A 90 4.99 7.84 14.08
C THR A 90 4.22 6.59 13.68
N LEU A 91 3.13 6.74 12.88
CA LEU A 91 2.30 5.59 12.47
C LEU A 91 3.05 4.65 11.53
N ALA A 92 3.75 5.21 10.54
CA ALA A 92 4.52 4.42 9.58
C ALA A 92 5.67 3.67 10.28
N ARG A 93 6.41 4.35 11.15
CA ARG A 93 7.51 3.74 11.92
C ARG A 93 7.00 2.61 12.81
N ARG A 94 6.02 2.89 13.66
CA ARG A 94 5.44 1.92 14.58
C ARG A 94 4.83 0.73 13.83
N GLY A 95 4.14 1.01 12.73
CA GLY A 95 3.59 -0.03 11.86
C GLY A 95 4.66 -0.89 11.21
N ALA A 96 5.73 -0.28 10.68
CA ALA A 96 6.85 -0.99 10.04
C ALA A 96 7.60 -1.89 11.02
N GLU A 97 7.92 -1.39 12.22
CA GLU A 97 8.55 -2.15 13.30
C GLU A 97 7.67 -3.33 13.72
N LYS A 98 6.37 -3.10 13.94
CA LYS A 98 5.40 -4.14 14.28
C LYS A 98 5.26 -5.19 13.18
N LEU A 99 5.15 -4.78 11.91
CA LEU A 99 5.06 -5.70 10.78
C LEU A 99 6.32 -6.56 10.68
N TRP A 100 7.50 -5.94 10.85
CA TRP A 100 8.77 -6.65 10.86
C TRP A 100 8.85 -7.70 11.96
N GLU A 101 8.45 -7.35 13.18
CA GLU A 101 8.36 -8.30 14.29
C GLU A 101 7.41 -9.46 13.95
N GLN A 102 6.20 -9.14 13.50
CA GLN A 102 5.16 -10.15 13.19
C GLN A 102 5.62 -11.17 12.14
N ILE A 103 6.23 -10.73 11.02
CA ILE A 103 6.71 -11.66 9.96
C ILE A 103 7.88 -12.55 10.40
N HIS A 104 8.47 -12.29 11.58
CA HIS A 104 9.55 -13.10 12.15
C HIS A 104 9.14 -13.93 13.37
N THR A 105 8.03 -13.59 14.02
CA THR A 105 7.59 -14.23 15.27
C THR A 105 6.29 -15.02 15.13
N GLU A 106 5.40 -14.62 14.20
CA GLU A 106 4.15 -15.36 13.96
C GLU A 106 4.39 -16.51 12.97
N GLU A 107 3.54 -17.52 13.01
CA GLU A 107 3.56 -18.59 12.00
C GLU A 107 3.39 -18.00 10.60
N TRP A 108 2.43 -17.11 10.42
CA TRP A 108 2.30 -16.16 9.30
C TRP A 108 1.45 -14.97 9.71
N VAL A 109 1.56 -13.88 9.00
CA VAL A 109 0.71 -12.70 9.15
C VAL A 109 -0.40 -12.76 8.10
N ALA A 110 -1.66 -12.91 8.55
CA ALA A 110 -2.82 -12.89 7.69
C ALA A 110 -3.37 -11.47 7.53
N ALA A 111 -3.71 -11.07 6.30
CA ALA A 111 -4.33 -9.78 6.02
C ALA A 111 -5.46 -9.91 4.99
N LEU A 112 -6.48 -9.08 5.14
CA LEU A 112 -7.55 -8.94 4.17
C LEU A 112 -7.53 -7.57 3.52
N GLY A 113 -7.87 -7.51 2.23
CA GLY A 113 -8.02 -6.26 1.51
C GLY A 113 -9.10 -5.39 2.12
N ALA A 114 -8.75 -4.16 2.52
CA ALA A 114 -9.69 -3.14 2.95
C ALA A 114 -9.50 -1.88 2.09
N PHE A 115 -10.56 -1.14 1.82
CA PHE A 115 -10.52 0.16 1.11
C PHE A 115 -11.37 1.23 1.81
N THR A 116 -11.95 0.88 2.97
CA THR A 116 -12.62 1.84 3.87
C THR A 116 -12.06 1.71 5.29
N GLY A 117 -12.12 2.80 6.05
CA GLY A 117 -11.70 2.79 7.45
C GLY A 117 -12.54 1.84 8.32
N ASN A 118 -13.84 1.74 8.05
CA ASN A 118 -14.71 0.85 8.81
C ASN A 118 -14.37 -0.63 8.59
N GLN A 119 -14.06 -1.04 7.35
CA GLN A 119 -13.59 -2.41 7.09
C GLN A 119 -12.35 -2.74 7.92
N ALA A 120 -11.36 -1.82 7.96
CA ALA A 120 -10.15 -2.01 8.75
C ALA A 120 -10.45 -2.11 10.25
N VAL A 121 -11.34 -1.26 10.78
CA VAL A 121 -11.78 -1.34 12.19
C VAL A 121 -12.39 -2.71 12.48
N GLN A 122 -13.28 -3.21 11.63
CA GLN A 122 -13.89 -4.52 11.84
C GLN A 122 -12.88 -5.67 11.72
N GLN A 123 -11.92 -5.59 10.80
CA GLN A 123 -10.83 -6.58 10.67
C GLN A 123 -9.99 -6.66 11.95
N VAL A 124 -9.58 -5.51 12.49
CA VAL A 124 -8.82 -5.46 13.76
C VAL A 124 -9.68 -5.95 14.93
N ARG A 125 -10.95 -5.57 14.98
CA ARG A 125 -11.90 -6.03 16.01
C ARG A 125 -12.08 -7.55 16.00
N ALA A 126 -12.14 -8.14 14.81
CA ALA A 126 -12.22 -9.57 14.60
C ALA A 126 -10.89 -10.32 14.87
N GLY A 127 -9.79 -9.62 15.17
CA GLY A 127 -8.54 -10.21 15.59
C GLY A 127 -7.44 -10.26 14.50
N LEU A 128 -7.66 -9.70 13.30
CA LEU A 128 -6.60 -9.60 12.31
C LEU A 128 -5.51 -8.62 12.77
N LYS A 129 -4.26 -8.99 12.53
CA LYS A 129 -3.07 -8.27 13.02
C LYS A 129 -2.45 -7.34 11.98
N ALA A 130 -2.88 -7.42 10.72
CA ALA A 130 -2.43 -6.57 9.62
C ALA A 130 -3.57 -6.28 8.64
N ILE A 131 -3.46 -5.18 7.91
CA ILE A 131 -4.38 -4.74 6.87
C ILE A 131 -3.65 -4.73 5.54
N TYR A 132 -4.27 -5.28 4.50
CA TYR A 132 -3.80 -5.11 3.13
C TYR A 132 -4.63 -4.03 2.41
N LEU A 133 -3.98 -3.14 1.69
CA LEU A 133 -4.63 -2.15 0.85
C LEU A 133 -4.31 -2.39 -0.62
N SER A 134 -5.29 -2.89 -1.35
CA SER A 134 -5.21 -3.26 -2.76
C SER A 134 -5.38 -2.05 -3.68
N GLY A 135 -4.48 -1.88 -4.64
CA GLY A 135 -4.64 -0.94 -5.75
C GLY A 135 -5.86 -1.24 -6.60
N TRP A 136 -6.19 -2.51 -6.82
CA TRP A 136 -7.41 -2.92 -7.51
C TRP A 136 -8.68 -2.38 -6.85
N GLN A 137 -8.80 -2.50 -5.53
CA GLN A 137 -9.97 -1.97 -4.79
C GLN A 137 -10.01 -0.44 -4.82
N VAL A 138 -8.84 0.20 -4.79
CA VAL A 138 -8.73 1.66 -4.94
C VAL A 138 -9.15 2.08 -6.35
N ALA A 139 -8.71 1.39 -7.39
CA ALA A 139 -9.15 1.64 -8.78
C ALA A 139 -10.67 1.52 -8.92
N ALA A 140 -11.24 0.46 -8.34
CA ALA A 140 -12.66 0.15 -8.46
C ALA A 140 -13.57 1.20 -7.78
N ASP A 141 -13.26 1.61 -6.52
CA ASP A 141 -14.25 2.37 -5.72
C ASP A 141 -13.65 3.32 -4.67
N ALA A 142 -12.35 3.58 -4.66
CA ALA A 142 -11.75 4.43 -3.62
C ALA A 142 -10.71 5.43 -4.12
N ASN A 143 -10.60 5.63 -5.44
CA ASN A 143 -9.63 6.55 -6.01
C ASN A 143 -10.11 8.01 -5.96
N LEU A 144 -9.14 8.93 -6.05
CA LEU A 144 -9.38 10.37 -5.95
C LEU A 144 -10.05 10.98 -7.21
N SER A 145 -10.10 10.25 -8.32
CA SER A 145 -10.86 10.68 -9.51
C SER A 145 -12.37 10.49 -9.33
N GLY A 146 -12.81 9.67 -8.35
CA GLY A 146 -14.22 9.35 -8.16
C GLY A 146 -14.81 8.52 -9.32
N GLN A 147 -13.97 7.81 -10.05
CA GLN A 147 -14.37 6.96 -11.18
C GLN A 147 -14.20 5.49 -10.82
N THR A 148 -14.91 4.62 -11.53
CA THR A 148 -14.67 3.18 -11.50
C THR A 148 -13.68 2.82 -12.61
N TYR A 149 -12.51 2.32 -12.23
CA TYR A 149 -11.46 1.93 -13.16
C TYR A 149 -11.11 0.45 -13.03
N PRO A 150 -10.69 -0.19 -14.13
CA PRO A 150 -9.95 -1.44 -14.03
C PRO A 150 -8.59 -1.20 -13.38
N ASP A 151 -7.97 -2.27 -12.89
CA ASP A 151 -6.65 -2.24 -12.29
C ASP A 151 -5.54 -2.09 -13.34
N GLN A 152 -5.37 -0.87 -13.85
CA GLN A 152 -4.47 -0.46 -14.92
C GLN A 152 -3.80 0.89 -14.64
N SER A 153 -3.65 1.26 -13.37
CA SER A 153 -3.03 2.53 -12.91
C SER A 153 -3.63 3.79 -13.55
N LEU A 154 -4.96 3.78 -13.80
CA LEU A 154 -5.68 4.92 -14.42
C LEU A 154 -6.05 6.01 -13.42
N TYR A 155 -5.93 5.74 -12.14
CA TYR A 155 -6.24 6.67 -11.08
C TYR A 155 -5.01 7.49 -10.65
N PRO A 156 -5.19 8.66 -10.00
CA PRO A 156 -4.08 9.49 -9.53
C PRO A 156 -3.20 8.73 -8.51
N ALA A 157 -1.87 8.83 -8.65
CA ALA A 157 -0.89 8.10 -7.83
C ALA A 157 -1.06 8.30 -6.31
N ASN A 158 -1.60 9.44 -5.88
CA ASN A 158 -1.86 9.76 -4.48
C ASN A 158 -3.19 9.15 -3.93
N SER A 159 -3.90 8.35 -4.72
CA SER A 159 -5.15 7.71 -4.29
C SER A 159 -4.91 6.67 -3.20
N VAL A 160 -3.93 5.77 -3.37
CA VAL A 160 -3.59 4.76 -2.35
C VAL A 160 -3.11 5.42 -1.04
N PRO A 161 -2.17 6.39 -1.05
CA PRO A 161 -1.82 7.15 0.17
C PRO A 161 -3.02 7.79 0.87
N ALA A 162 -3.99 8.32 0.12
CA ALA A 162 -5.20 8.91 0.71
C ALA A 162 -6.06 7.87 1.46
N VAL A 163 -6.16 6.63 0.92
CA VAL A 163 -6.89 5.54 1.59
C VAL A 163 -6.10 5.00 2.78
N VAL A 164 -4.76 4.88 2.71
CA VAL A 164 -3.91 4.55 3.87
C VAL A 164 -4.20 5.52 5.03
N ARG A 165 -4.22 6.81 4.75
CA ARG A 165 -4.52 7.84 5.75
C ARG A 165 -5.93 7.68 6.32
N ARG A 166 -6.93 7.39 5.48
CA ARG A 166 -8.32 7.12 5.91
C ARG A 166 -8.39 5.93 6.86
N ILE A 167 -7.72 4.83 6.52
CA ILE A 167 -7.66 3.63 7.36
C ILE A 167 -7.02 3.95 8.71
N ASN A 168 -5.83 4.56 8.72
CA ASN A 168 -5.14 4.94 9.94
C ASN A 168 -5.96 5.89 10.82
N ASN A 169 -6.65 6.87 10.23
CA ASN A 169 -7.54 7.77 10.97
C ASN A 169 -8.71 7.03 11.62
N ALA A 170 -9.28 6.01 10.96
CA ALA A 170 -10.34 5.19 11.53
C ALA A 170 -9.84 4.34 12.70
N LEU A 171 -8.67 3.72 12.57
CA LEU A 171 -8.03 2.94 13.63
C LEU A 171 -7.67 3.83 14.83
N LEU A 172 -7.10 5.02 14.59
CA LEU A 172 -6.84 6.02 15.63
C LEU A 172 -8.13 6.45 16.34
N ARG A 173 -9.22 6.64 15.59
CA ARG A 173 -10.51 7.01 16.19
C ARG A 173 -11.07 5.88 17.05
N ALA A 174 -10.96 4.61 16.62
CA ALA A 174 -11.37 3.46 17.42
C ALA A 174 -10.56 3.37 18.73
N ASP A 175 -9.25 3.58 18.67
CA ASP A 175 -8.37 3.66 19.85
C ASP A 175 -8.80 4.79 20.81
N GLN A 176 -9.05 5.98 20.28
CA GLN A 176 -9.49 7.14 21.06
C GLN A 176 -10.84 6.93 21.75
N ILE A 177 -11.80 6.28 21.05
CA ILE A 177 -13.12 5.97 21.60
C ILE A 177 -12.96 5.02 22.79
N GLU A 178 -12.26 3.90 22.59
CA GLU A 178 -12.08 2.88 23.63
C GLU A 178 -11.27 3.44 24.82
N THR A 179 -10.22 4.20 24.56
CA THR A 179 -9.44 4.90 25.60
C THR A 179 -10.31 5.90 26.38
N ALA A 180 -11.16 6.65 25.71
CA ALA A 180 -12.05 7.61 26.35
C ALA A 180 -13.11 6.91 27.21
N GLU A 181 -13.58 5.73 26.82
CA GLU A 181 -14.58 4.96 27.56
C GLU A 181 -13.99 4.24 28.78
N SER A 182 -12.82 3.63 28.63
CA SER A 182 -12.26 2.64 29.57
C SER A 182 -10.93 3.08 30.21
N GLY A 183 -10.37 4.22 29.81
CA GLY A 183 -9.08 4.71 30.28
C GLY A 183 -7.87 4.16 29.50
N ALA A 184 -8.01 3.04 28.84
CA ALA A 184 -7.01 2.43 27.97
C ALA A 184 -7.70 1.54 26.92
N PRO A 185 -7.11 1.34 25.73
CA PRO A 185 -7.66 0.41 24.75
C PRO A 185 -7.45 -1.04 25.21
N THR A 186 -8.40 -1.92 24.90
CA THR A 186 -8.34 -3.36 25.23
C THR A 186 -7.52 -4.14 24.19
N ARG A 187 -7.21 -3.53 23.06
CA ARG A 187 -6.43 -4.11 21.95
C ARG A 187 -5.52 -3.06 21.31
N ASP A 188 -4.51 -3.50 20.60
CA ASP A 188 -3.74 -2.61 19.74
C ASP A 188 -4.50 -2.38 18.42
N TRP A 189 -5.18 -1.25 18.32
CA TRP A 189 -5.93 -0.84 17.13
C TRP A 189 -5.04 -0.53 15.93
N LEU A 190 -3.77 -0.15 16.17
CA LEU A 190 -2.88 0.31 15.11
C LEU A 190 -2.21 -0.88 14.39
N ALA A 191 -3.03 -1.66 13.67
CA ALA A 191 -2.54 -2.71 12.80
C ALA A 191 -1.71 -2.12 11.65
N PRO A 192 -0.54 -2.72 11.31
CA PRO A 192 0.25 -2.28 10.18
C PRO A 192 -0.51 -2.41 8.86
N VAL A 193 -0.42 -1.37 8.03
CA VAL A 193 -1.02 -1.34 6.69
C VAL A 193 0.07 -1.62 5.66
N VAL A 194 -0.11 -2.69 4.87
CA VAL A 194 0.70 -2.99 3.68
C VAL A 194 -0.04 -2.50 2.44
N ALA A 195 0.56 -1.58 1.70
CA ALA A 195 -0.08 -0.84 0.62
C ALA A 195 0.49 -1.17 -0.76
N ASP A 196 -0.36 -1.05 -1.77
CA ASP A 196 -0.07 -1.27 -3.18
C ASP A 196 0.50 0.01 -3.81
N ALA A 197 1.72 -0.06 -4.36
CA ALA A 197 2.31 1.02 -5.15
C ALA A 197 2.22 0.76 -6.65
N GLU A 198 1.52 -0.30 -7.08
CA GLU A 198 1.45 -0.67 -8.49
C GLU A 198 2.87 -0.82 -9.08
N ALA A 199 3.05 -0.39 -10.32
CA ALA A 199 4.38 -0.28 -10.95
C ALA A 199 5.08 1.08 -10.68
N GLY A 200 4.65 1.84 -9.67
CA GLY A 200 5.26 3.11 -9.26
C GLY A 200 4.80 4.35 -10.02
N PHE A 201 3.79 4.24 -10.88
CA PHE A 201 3.19 5.36 -11.67
C PHE A 201 4.19 6.16 -12.51
N GLY A 202 5.32 5.56 -12.86
CA GLY A 202 6.35 6.19 -13.69
C GLY A 202 7.75 5.61 -13.48
N GLY A 203 8.74 6.48 -13.43
CA GLY A 203 10.14 6.10 -13.20
C GLY A 203 10.55 6.11 -11.73
N PRO A 204 11.86 5.94 -11.43
CA PRO A 204 12.37 5.90 -10.05
C PRO A 204 12.04 7.14 -9.23
N LEU A 205 11.98 8.33 -9.82
CA LEU A 205 11.60 9.56 -9.09
C LEU A 205 10.13 9.54 -8.68
N ASN A 206 9.24 8.99 -9.51
CA ASN A 206 7.84 8.79 -9.14
C ASN A 206 7.71 7.78 -8.00
N ALA A 207 8.49 6.69 -8.04
CA ALA A 207 8.52 5.70 -6.97
C ALA A 207 9.02 6.29 -5.64
N TYR A 208 10.07 7.13 -5.68
CA TYR A 208 10.58 7.85 -4.51
C TYR A 208 9.48 8.71 -3.87
N GLU A 209 8.81 9.56 -4.66
CA GLU A 209 7.75 10.45 -4.16
C GLU A 209 6.51 9.69 -3.69
N LEU A 210 6.14 8.61 -4.39
CA LEU A 210 5.03 7.77 -3.97
C LEU A 210 5.33 7.10 -2.62
N MET A 211 6.55 6.56 -2.44
CA MET A 211 6.95 5.97 -1.17
C MET A 211 6.94 6.99 -0.03
N HIS A 212 7.45 8.21 -0.29
CA HIS A 212 7.38 9.30 0.68
C HIS A 212 5.92 9.61 1.07
N SER A 213 5.01 9.67 0.10
CA SER A 213 3.57 9.88 0.33
C SER A 213 2.93 8.73 1.13
N MET A 214 3.33 7.47 0.87
CA MET A 214 2.89 6.28 1.63
C MET A 214 3.32 6.36 3.09
N ILE A 215 4.58 6.73 3.35
CA ILE A 215 5.13 6.91 4.70
C ILE A 215 4.39 8.05 5.43
N ALA A 216 4.20 9.19 4.78
CA ALA A 216 3.47 10.32 5.36
C ALA A 216 1.99 9.98 5.66
N ALA A 217 1.41 9.02 4.94
CA ALA A 217 0.07 8.50 5.22
C ALA A 217 0.04 7.44 6.34
N GLY A 218 1.20 6.88 6.72
CA GLY A 218 1.34 5.89 7.78
C GLY A 218 1.36 4.44 7.29
N ALA A 219 1.78 4.16 6.05
CA ALA A 219 2.00 2.80 5.56
C ALA A 219 3.18 2.14 6.28
N ALA A 220 3.00 0.89 6.70
CA ALA A 220 4.01 0.05 7.34
C ALA A 220 4.91 -0.66 6.34
N GLY A 221 4.30 -1.13 5.26
CA GLY A 221 4.96 -1.78 4.14
C GLY A 221 4.33 -1.37 2.82
N VAL A 222 5.12 -1.51 1.74
CA VAL A 222 4.68 -1.16 0.38
C VAL A 222 5.25 -2.18 -0.60
N HIS A 223 4.41 -2.68 -1.49
CA HIS A 223 4.88 -3.56 -2.56
C HIS A 223 4.92 -2.85 -3.91
N TRP A 224 5.83 -3.32 -4.76
CA TRP A 224 6.18 -2.76 -6.06
C TRP A 224 6.27 -3.89 -7.07
N GLU A 225 5.67 -3.73 -8.24
CA GLU A 225 5.68 -4.75 -9.29
C GLU A 225 6.55 -4.35 -10.48
N ASP A 226 7.10 -5.35 -11.18
CA ASP A 226 8.06 -5.19 -12.27
C ASP A 226 7.41 -4.96 -13.65
N GLN A 227 6.19 -4.43 -13.66
CA GLN A 227 5.49 -4.05 -14.88
C GLN A 227 5.87 -2.63 -15.35
N LEU A 228 5.68 -2.38 -16.66
CA LEU A 228 5.74 -1.03 -17.21
C LEU A 228 4.54 -0.22 -16.71
N ALA A 229 4.78 0.89 -16.02
CA ALA A 229 3.73 1.68 -15.38
C ALA A 229 2.64 2.17 -16.34
N SER A 230 3.00 2.53 -17.59
CA SER A 230 2.04 2.98 -18.62
C SER A 230 1.20 1.86 -19.22
N GLU A 231 1.63 0.60 -19.08
CA GLU A 231 0.95 -0.59 -19.61
C GLU A 231 0.56 -1.57 -18.50
N LYS A 232 0.53 -1.11 -17.27
CA LYS A 232 0.20 -1.94 -16.11
C LYS A 232 -1.15 -2.62 -16.26
N LYS A 233 -1.19 -3.89 -15.90
CA LYS A 233 -2.39 -4.73 -15.85
C LYS A 233 -2.49 -5.43 -14.50
N CYS A 234 -3.70 -5.72 -14.05
CA CYS A 234 -3.91 -6.65 -12.95
C CYS A 234 -3.16 -7.97 -13.20
N GLY A 235 -2.59 -8.57 -12.17
CA GLY A 235 -1.80 -9.79 -12.29
C GLY A 235 -2.49 -10.95 -13.03
N HIS A 236 -3.82 -10.99 -13.01
CA HIS A 236 -4.64 -12.01 -13.66
C HIS A 236 -5.10 -11.64 -15.09
N LEU A 237 -4.72 -10.46 -15.59
CA LEU A 237 -5.00 -10.04 -16.95
C LEU A 237 -3.84 -10.38 -17.89
N GLY A 238 -4.16 -10.52 -19.20
CA GLY A 238 -3.16 -10.63 -20.26
C GLY A 238 -2.54 -9.30 -20.63
N GLY A 239 -1.49 -9.32 -21.47
CA GLY A 239 -0.85 -8.14 -22.02
C GLY A 239 0.04 -7.38 -21.02
N LYS A 240 0.52 -8.05 -20.00
CA LYS A 240 1.50 -7.50 -19.05
C LYS A 240 2.83 -7.28 -19.74
N VAL A 241 3.43 -6.12 -19.53
CA VAL A 241 4.74 -5.75 -20.06
C VAL A 241 5.70 -5.57 -18.89
N LEU A 242 6.75 -6.39 -18.83
CA LEU A 242 7.81 -6.27 -17.83
C LEU A 242 8.76 -5.12 -18.18
N VAL A 243 9.32 -4.50 -17.16
CA VAL A 243 10.53 -3.68 -17.30
C VAL A 243 11.78 -4.56 -17.12
N PRO A 244 12.97 -4.14 -17.60
CA PRO A 244 14.21 -4.84 -17.31
C PRO A 244 14.42 -5.03 -15.80
N THR A 245 14.98 -6.16 -15.41
CA THR A 245 15.28 -6.49 -14.00
C THR A 245 16.01 -5.36 -13.29
N SER A 246 17.01 -4.74 -13.93
CA SER A 246 17.75 -3.58 -13.39
C SER A 246 16.88 -2.33 -13.21
N GLN A 247 15.83 -2.16 -14.02
CA GLN A 247 14.92 -1.03 -13.86
C GLN A 247 14.04 -1.21 -12.64
N HIS A 248 13.54 -2.42 -12.39
CA HIS A 248 12.76 -2.69 -11.17
C HIS A 248 13.63 -2.57 -9.92
N ILE A 249 14.89 -3.04 -9.96
CA ILE A 249 15.86 -2.81 -8.87
C ILE A 249 16.00 -1.32 -8.57
N ARG A 250 16.09 -0.45 -9.58
CA ARG A 250 16.11 1.00 -9.34
C ARG A 250 14.83 1.53 -8.70
N THR A 251 13.67 0.95 -9.02
CA THR A 251 12.39 1.27 -8.36
C THR A 251 12.42 0.89 -6.88
N LEU A 252 12.90 -0.32 -6.56
CA LEU A 252 13.07 -0.79 -5.18
C LEU A 252 14.06 0.07 -4.39
N ASN A 253 15.20 0.43 -5.01
CA ASN A 253 16.17 1.35 -4.41
C ASN A 253 15.59 2.75 -4.18
N ALA A 254 14.78 3.27 -5.10
CA ALA A 254 14.14 4.57 -4.92
C ALA A 254 13.16 4.55 -3.75
N ALA A 255 12.36 3.48 -3.61
CA ALA A 255 11.48 3.29 -2.46
C ALA A 255 12.27 3.16 -1.15
N ARG A 256 13.36 2.40 -1.14
CA ARG A 256 14.24 2.26 0.03
C ARG A 256 14.91 3.58 0.39
N LEU A 257 15.39 4.34 -0.58
CA LEU A 257 15.99 5.65 -0.37
C LEU A 257 14.98 6.62 0.27
N ALA A 258 13.74 6.65 -0.20
CA ALA A 258 12.69 7.48 0.41
C ALA A 258 12.44 7.08 1.88
N ALA A 259 12.42 5.79 2.19
CA ALA A 259 12.27 5.28 3.55
C ALA A 259 13.47 5.66 4.45
N ASP A 260 14.69 5.52 3.95
CA ASP A 260 15.91 5.86 4.68
C ASP A 260 16.02 7.38 4.89
N VAL A 261 15.64 8.19 3.91
CA VAL A 261 15.56 9.66 4.05
C VAL A 261 14.53 10.06 5.11
N ALA A 262 13.34 9.48 5.07
CA ALA A 262 12.30 9.68 6.09
C ALA A 262 12.69 9.09 7.47
N GLY A 263 13.71 8.23 7.51
CA GLY A 263 14.16 7.50 8.69
C GLY A 263 13.12 6.51 9.22
N VAL A 264 12.34 5.89 8.36
CA VAL A 264 11.31 4.90 8.70
C VAL A 264 11.74 3.52 8.17
N PRO A 265 11.77 2.46 8.99
CA PRO A 265 12.22 1.13 8.57
C PRO A 265 11.12 0.37 7.79
N SER A 266 10.51 1.03 6.79
CA SER A 266 9.42 0.48 6.01
C SER A 266 9.75 -0.88 5.40
N VAL A 267 8.78 -1.79 5.40
CA VAL A 267 8.90 -3.09 4.76
C VAL A 267 8.65 -2.94 3.27
N ILE A 268 9.63 -3.31 2.45
CA ILE A 268 9.54 -3.24 0.98
C ILE A 268 9.36 -4.65 0.43
N ILE A 269 8.32 -4.85 -0.36
CA ILE A 269 7.99 -6.13 -0.99
C ILE A 269 8.19 -6.00 -2.49
N ALA A 270 9.06 -6.83 -3.07
CA ALA A 270 9.23 -6.92 -4.51
C ALA A 270 8.25 -7.94 -5.08
N ARG A 271 7.36 -7.50 -5.98
CA ARG A 271 6.47 -8.36 -6.74
C ARG A 271 7.01 -8.59 -8.14
N THR A 272 6.94 -9.81 -8.63
CA THR A 272 7.17 -10.11 -10.04
C THR A 272 5.95 -10.74 -10.70
N ASP A 273 5.64 -10.25 -11.90
CA ASP A 273 4.59 -10.75 -12.77
C ASP A 273 5.11 -11.66 -13.89
N SER A 274 6.41 -12.01 -13.84
CA SER A 274 7.09 -12.75 -14.91
C SER A 274 6.64 -14.21 -15.08
N LEU A 275 5.81 -14.73 -14.14
CA LEU A 275 5.20 -16.06 -14.30
C LEU A 275 4.28 -16.13 -15.52
N ALA A 276 3.60 -15.03 -15.85
CA ALA A 276 2.60 -14.98 -16.92
C ALA A 276 2.80 -13.82 -17.92
N ALA A 277 3.74 -12.91 -17.65
CA ALA A 277 4.03 -11.81 -18.57
C ALA A 277 4.95 -12.28 -19.71
N ASP A 278 4.51 -12.08 -20.94
CA ASP A 278 5.22 -12.50 -22.17
C ASP A 278 5.85 -11.34 -22.96
N LEU A 279 5.85 -10.12 -22.39
CA LEU A 279 6.41 -8.92 -23.01
C LEU A 279 7.43 -8.26 -22.09
N LEU A 280 8.45 -7.63 -22.70
CA LEU A 280 9.54 -6.91 -22.04
C LEU A 280 9.85 -5.63 -22.82
N THR A 281 10.10 -4.53 -22.11
CA THR A 281 10.38 -3.23 -22.76
C THR A 281 11.73 -3.16 -23.46
N SER A 282 12.78 -3.81 -22.91
CA SER A 282 14.15 -3.70 -23.38
C SER A 282 15.00 -4.92 -22.98
N ASP A 283 15.97 -5.27 -23.83
CA ASP A 283 16.92 -6.37 -23.66
C ASP A 283 18.27 -5.95 -23.04
N VAL A 284 18.31 -4.78 -22.40
CA VAL A 284 19.55 -4.20 -21.86
C VAL A 284 20.13 -5.00 -20.70
N ASP A 285 19.28 -5.72 -19.96
CA ASP A 285 19.69 -6.51 -18.79
C ASP A 285 20.05 -7.94 -19.19
N GLU A 286 21.27 -8.38 -18.82
CA GLU A 286 21.76 -9.72 -19.16
C GLU A 286 20.95 -10.84 -18.48
N ARG A 287 20.34 -10.56 -17.34
CA ARG A 287 19.49 -11.52 -16.61
C ARG A 287 18.19 -11.83 -17.35
N ASP A 288 17.68 -10.89 -18.15
CA ASP A 288 16.45 -11.05 -18.93
C ASP A 288 16.70 -11.71 -20.31
N ARG A 289 17.92 -11.61 -20.86
CA ARG A 289 18.28 -12.13 -22.19
C ARG A 289 17.99 -13.62 -22.39
N PRO A 290 18.21 -14.52 -21.42
CA PRO A 290 17.89 -15.94 -21.60
C PRO A 290 16.42 -16.22 -21.92
N PHE A 291 15.53 -15.31 -21.58
CA PHE A 291 14.08 -15.46 -21.78
C PHE A 291 13.57 -14.87 -23.09
N LEU A 292 14.38 -14.11 -23.82
CA LEU A 292 14.01 -13.53 -25.11
C LEU A 292 13.68 -14.63 -26.15
N THR A 293 12.61 -14.42 -26.92
CA THR A 293 12.26 -15.33 -28.03
C THR A 293 12.91 -14.91 -29.37
N GLY A 294 13.43 -13.69 -29.44
CA GLY A 294 13.92 -13.08 -30.67
C GLY A 294 12.85 -12.32 -31.47
N GLU A 295 11.58 -12.39 -31.05
CA GLU A 295 10.46 -11.69 -31.67
C GLU A 295 10.15 -10.37 -30.98
N ARG A 296 9.49 -9.45 -31.72
CA ARG A 296 8.99 -8.16 -31.20
C ARG A 296 7.55 -7.92 -31.64
N THR A 297 6.83 -7.16 -30.81
CA THR A 297 5.48 -6.71 -31.16
C THR A 297 5.52 -5.49 -32.08
N SER A 298 4.37 -5.09 -32.63
CA SER A 298 4.23 -3.87 -33.43
C SER A 298 4.51 -2.60 -32.63
N GLU A 299 4.31 -2.62 -31.32
CA GLU A 299 4.64 -1.52 -30.39
C GLU A 299 6.14 -1.49 -30.05
N GLY A 300 6.88 -2.52 -30.44
CA GLY A 300 8.32 -2.60 -30.23
C GLY A 300 8.75 -3.33 -28.94
N PHE A 301 7.84 -3.94 -28.21
CA PHE A 301 8.18 -4.76 -27.04
C PHE A 301 8.84 -6.07 -27.48
N TYR A 302 9.79 -6.55 -26.70
CA TYR A 302 10.36 -7.88 -26.88
C TYR A 302 9.40 -8.95 -26.37
N ARG A 303 9.27 -10.06 -27.10
CA ARG A 303 8.59 -11.24 -26.57
C ARG A 303 9.55 -12.05 -25.72
N VAL A 304 9.06 -12.48 -24.55
CA VAL A 304 9.79 -13.30 -23.59
C VAL A 304 9.03 -14.58 -23.28
N ARG A 305 9.74 -15.60 -22.83
CA ARG A 305 9.16 -16.82 -22.26
C ARG A 305 8.83 -16.60 -20.80
N PRO A 306 7.56 -16.62 -20.40
CA PRO A 306 7.16 -16.58 -18.99
C PRO A 306 7.43 -17.93 -18.31
N GLY A 307 7.23 -18.00 -17.01
CA GLY A 307 7.25 -19.24 -16.25
C GLY A 307 8.20 -19.23 -15.06
N LEU A 308 8.37 -20.41 -14.44
CA LEU A 308 9.11 -20.56 -13.18
C LEU A 308 10.57 -20.08 -13.27
N ASP A 309 11.29 -20.39 -14.33
CA ASP A 309 12.69 -19.97 -14.49
C ASP A 309 12.81 -18.44 -14.53
N ALA A 310 11.84 -17.75 -15.16
CA ALA A 310 11.81 -16.30 -15.22
C ALA A 310 11.54 -15.67 -13.84
N VAL A 311 10.58 -16.21 -13.07
CA VAL A 311 10.31 -15.71 -11.72
C VAL A 311 11.44 -15.99 -10.77
N VAL A 312 12.12 -17.15 -10.87
CA VAL A 312 13.30 -17.47 -10.06
C VAL A 312 14.44 -16.51 -10.36
N ALA A 313 14.76 -16.28 -11.63
CA ALA A 313 15.82 -15.34 -12.02
C ALA A 313 15.57 -13.93 -11.47
N ARG A 314 14.35 -13.44 -11.57
CA ARG A 314 13.95 -12.12 -11.06
C ARG A 314 13.88 -12.11 -9.54
N GLY A 315 13.31 -13.15 -8.91
CA GLY A 315 13.26 -13.27 -7.46
C GLY A 315 14.64 -13.22 -6.80
N LEU A 316 15.62 -13.98 -7.34
CA LEU A 316 17.01 -13.93 -6.90
C LEU A 316 17.66 -12.56 -7.08
N ALA A 317 17.33 -11.84 -8.18
CA ALA A 317 17.84 -10.51 -8.44
C ALA A 317 17.23 -9.44 -7.49
N TYR A 318 15.99 -9.62 -7.05
CA TYR A 318 15.28 -8.69 -6.18
C TYR A 318 15.54 -8.95 -4.69
N ALA A 319 15.97 -10.15 -4.33
CA ALA A 319 16.19 -10.54 -2.94
C ALA A 319 17.09 -9.59 -2.15
N PRO A 320 18.21 -9.07 -2.68
CA PRO A 320 19.06 -8.11 -1.95
C PRO A 320 18.42 -6.74 -1.75
N TYR A 321 17.35 -6.38 -2.52
CA TYR A 321 16.76 -5.04 -2.56
C TYR A 321 15.39 -4.95 -1.90
N SER A 322 14.86 -6.06 -1.39
CA SER A 322 13.54 -6.13 -0.76
C SER A 322 13.56 -6.93 0.53
N ASP A 323 12.60 -6.66 1.40
CA ASP A 323 12.40 -7.42 2.65
C ASP A 323 11.69 -8.75 2.36
N LEU A 324 10.67 -8.72 1.51
CA LEU A 324 9.94 -9.90 1.05
C LEU A 324 9.89 -9.95 -0.49
N ILE A 325 9.69 -11.15 -1.01
CA ILE A 325 9.43 -11.36 -2.45
C ILE A 325 8.04 -11.96 -2.62
N TRP A 326 7.31 -11.49 -3.61
CA TRP A 326 6.01 -11.97 -4.02
C TRP A 326 6.00 -12.30 -5.50
N VAL A 327 5.58 -13.54 -5.82
CA VAL A 327 5.29 -13.98 -7.19
C VAL A 327 3.79 -13.94 -7.40
N GLU A 328 3.32 -13.20 -8.40
CA GLU A 328 1.92 -13.24 -8.77
C GLU A 328 1.60 -14.52 -9.53
N THR A 329 0.66 -15.32 -8.98
CA THR A 329 0.26 -16.62 -9.52
C THR A 329 -1.15 -16.57 -10.09
N GLY A 330 -1.48 -17.46 -11.02
CA GLY A 330 -2.81 -17.57 -11.66
C GLY A 330 -3.75 -18.58 -11.00
N GLU A 331 -3.22 -19.47 -10.19
CA GLU A 331 -3.93 -20.54 -9.48
C GLU A 331 -3.23 -20.93 -8.18
N PRO A 332 -3.90 -21.65 -7.25
CA PRO A 332 -3.32 -22.05 -5.99
C PRO A 332 -2.43 -23.30 -6.19
N ASP A 333 -1.15 -23.09 -6.50
CA ASP A 333 -0.16 -24.14 -6.77
C ASP A 333 0.93 -24.16 -5.67
N LEU A 334 0.85 -25.16 -4.78
CA LEU A 334 1.82 -25.35 -3.71
C LEU A 334 3.18 -25.88 -4.21
N GLU A 335 3.22 -26.61 -5.33
CA GLU A 335 4.49 -27.11 -5.89
C GLU A 335 5.30 -25.99 -6.53
N LEU A 336 4.65 -25.10 -7.26
CA LEU A 336 5.29 -23.89 -7.75
C LEU A 336 5.79 -23.03 -6.59
N ALA A 337 4.97 -22.84 -5.55
CA ALA A 337 5.33 -22.08 -4.36
C ALA A 337 6.54 -22.70 -3.64
N ARG A 338 6.57 -24.03 -3.51
CA ARG A 338 7.68 -24.79 -2.89
C ARG A 338 8.96 -24.61 -3.70
N THR A 339 8.93 -24.88 -4.99
CA THR A 339 10.09 -24.81 -5.86
C THR A 339 10.69 -23.40 -5.88
N PHE A 340 9.84 -22.37 -5.91
CA PHE A 340 10.29 -20.99 -5.80
C PHE A 340 10.95 -20.71 -4.46
N ALA A 341 10.29 -21.06 -3.34
CA ALA A 341 10.81 -20.84 -2.00
C ALA A 341 12.16 -21.54 -1.77
N GLU A 342 12.27 -22.83 -2.11
CA GLU A 342 13.50 -23.60 -1.97
C GLU A 342 14.64 -22.98 -2.78
N THR A 343 14.38 -22.52 -3.98
CA THR A 343 15.41 -21.89 -4.83
C THR A 343 15.87 -20.55 -4.28
N ILE A 344 14.97 -19.72 -3.77
CA ILE A 344 15.33 -18.46 -3.11
C ILE A 344 16.13 -18.74 -1.83
N HIS A 345 15.67 -19.66 -0.98
CA HIS A 345 16.30 -19.97 0.30
C HIS A 345 17.66 -20.66 0.15
N ALA A 346 17.94 -21.33 -0.98
CA ALA A 346 19.26 -21.86 -1.27
C ALA A 346 20.36 -20.76 -1.33
N GLN A 347 19.99 -19.52 -1.70
CA GLN A 347 20.92 -18.38 -1.76
C GLN A 347 20.69 -17.35 -0.65
N TYR A 348 19.43 -17.19 -0.22
CA TYR A 348 19.01 -16.24 0.80
C TYR A 348 18.16 -16.95 1.86
N PRO A 349 18.78 -17.71 2.79
CA PRO A 349 18.08 -18.62 3.71
C PRO A 349 17.00 -17.96 4.57
N ASP A 350 17.22 -16.70 4.95
CA ASP A 350 16.32 -15.95 5.85
C ASP A 350 15.30 -15.08 5.10
N LYS A 351 15.30 -15.10 3.75
CA LYS A 351 14.42 -14.26 2.95
C LYS A 351 12.96 -14.64 3.18
N LYS A 352 12.15 -13.66 3.59
CA LYS A 352 10.71 -13.84 3.75
C LYS A 352 10.01 -13.70 2.40
N LEU A 353 8.89 -14.43 2.28
CA LEU A 353 8.06 -14.45 1.08
C LEU A 353 6.65 -13.95 1.41
N ALA A 354 5.95 -13.43 0.40
CA ALA A 354 4.56 -13.03 0.49
C ALA A 354 3.72 -13.79 -0.55
N TYR A 355 2.46 -14.08 -0.22
CA TYR A 355 1.55 -14.82 -1.10
C TYR A 355 0.18 -14.16 -1.16
N ASN A 356 -0.31 -13.93 -2.38
CA ASN A 356 -1.67 -13.52 -2.64
C ASN A 356 -2.58 -14.75 -2.73
N CYS A 357 -3.37 -15.01 -1.69
CA CYS A 357 -4.47 -15.98 -1.72
C CYS A 357 -5.64 -15.39 -2.54
N SER A 358 -5.43 -15.27 -3.84
CA SER A 358 -6.24 -14.44 -4.72
C SER A 358 -7.71 -14.87 -4.78
N PRO A 359 -8.65 -13.92 -4.72
CA PRO A 359 -10.06 -14.17 -5.01
C PRO A 359 -10.34 -14.49 -6.49
N SER A 360 -9.35 -14.26 -7.37
CA SER A 360 -9.44 -14.69 -8.78
C SER A 360 -9.25 -16.20 -8.96
N PHE A 361 -8.76 -16.89 -7.93
CA PHE A 361 -8.70 -18.36 -7.96
C PHE A 361 -10.09 -18.95 -7.72
N ASN A 362 -10.45 -19.95 -8.50
CA ASN A 362 -11.59 -20.80 -8.15
C ASN A 362 -11.09 -21.94 -7.25
N TRP A 363 -10.94 -21.66 -5.95
CA TRP A 363 -10.35 -22.55 -4.96
C TRP A 363 -10.90 -23.96 -5.00
N LYS A 364 -12.23 -24.11 -4.99
CA LYS A 364 -12.92 -25.43 -5.05
C LYS A 364 -12.76 -26.18 -6.37
N LYS A 365 -12.37 -25.50 -7.45
CA LYS A 365 -12.05 -26.14 -8.73
C LYS A 365 -10.70 -26.84 -8.71
N HIS A 366 -9.76 -26.30 -7.93
CA HIS A 366 -8.38 -26.75 -7.91
C HIS A 366 -8.06 -27.64 -6.71
N LEU A 367 -8.69 -27.40 -5.56
CA LEU A 367 -8.37 -28.01 -4.28
C LEU A 367 -9.62 -28.55 -3.60
N ASP A 368 -9.46 -29.65 -2.85
CA ASP A 368 -10.49 -30.14 -1.93
C ASP A 368 -10.50 -29.36 -0.60
N ASP A 369 -11.45 -29.66 0.27
CA ASP A 369 -11.64 -28.94 1.53
C ASP A 369 -10.46 -29.10 2.50
N ALA A 370 -9.81 -30.26 2.53
CA ALA A 370 -8.69 -30.53 3.38
C ALA A 370 -7.45 -29.74 2.89
N GLN A 371 -7.22 -29.71 1.60
CA GLN A 371 -6.15 -28.96 0.97
C GLN A 371 -6.36 -27.43 1.17
N ILE A 372 -7.59 -26.93 1.01
CA ILE A 372 -7.90 -25.52 1.28
C ILE A 372 -7.63 -25.18 2.74
N ALA A 373 -8.02 -26.05 3.68
CA ALA A 373 -7.83 -25.82 5.11
C ALA A 373 -6.36 -25.81 5.54
N SER A 374 -5.48 -26.56 4.86
CA SER A 374 -4.02 -26.61 5.16
C SER A 374 -3.19 -25.63 4.36
N PHE A 375 -3.71 -25.05 3.28
CA PHE A 375 -2.97 -24.31 2.25
C PHE A 375 -2.07 -23.21 2.83
N GLN A 376 -2.63 -22.33 3.66
CA GLN A 376 -1.88 -21.21 4.24
C GLN A 376 -0.81 -21.68 5.23
N LYS A 377 -1.06 -22.76 5.96
CA LYS A 377 -0.09 -23.35 6.87
C LYS A 377 1.07 -24.00 6.11
N GLU A 378 0.80 -24.65 4.99
CA GLU A 378 1.83 -25.19 4.12
C GLU A 378 2.69 -24.09 3.50
N LEU A 379 2.08 -22.99 3.05
CA LEU A 379 2.82 -21.81 2.61
C LEU A 379 3.71 -21.24 3.73
N ALA A 380 3.19 -21.13 4.95
CA ALA A 380 3.96 -20.63 6.10
C ALA A 380 5.21 -21.49 6.36
N ALA A 381 5.07 -22.81 6.30
CA ALA A 381 6.19 -23.75 6.45
C ALA A 381 7.26 -23.59 5.36
N MET A 382 6.91 -23.01 4.21
CA MET A 382 7.86 -22.68 3.12
C MET A 382 8.44 -21.26 3.24
N GLY A 383 8.11 -20.47 4.30
CA GLY A 383 8.62 -19.12 4.50
C GLY A 383 7.76 -17.99 3.93
N TYR A 384 6.53 -18.28 3.48
CA TYR A 384 5.55 -17.24 3.11
C TYR A 384 4.96 -16.61 4.37
N ALA A 385 5.68 -15.65 4.92
CA ALA A 385 5.39 -15.02 6.20
C ALA A 385 4.26 -13.99 6.17
N PHE A 386 3.92 -13.46 4.99
CA PHE A 386 2.81 -12.52 4.80
C PHE A 386 1.86 -13.06 3.74
N GLN A 387 0.61 -13.36 4.14
CA GLN A 387 -0.39 -13.98 3.28
C GLN A 387 -1.68 -13.15 3.31
N PHE A 388 -2.25 -12.86 2.15
CA PHE A 388 -3.36 -11.92 2.08
C PHE A 388 -4.35 -12.25 0.97
N ILE A 389 -5.58 -11.75 1.14
CA ILE A 389 -6.64 -11.81 0.12
C ILE A 389 -6.87 -10.39 -0.39
N THR A 390 -6.45 -10.11 -1.61
CA THR A 390 -6.41 -8.76 -2.17
C THR A 390 -7.76 -8.05 -2.20
N LEU A 391 -8.84 -8.72 -2.60
CA LEU A 391 -10.14 -8.11 -2.87
C LEU A 391 -11.20 -8.52 -1.85
N ALA A 392 -10.81 -8.96 -0.65
CA ALA A 392 -11.75 -9.44 0.37
C ALA A 392 -12.82 -8.40 0.71
N GLY A 393 -12.41 -7.13 0.88
CA GLY A 393 -13.33 -6.04 1.20
C GLY A 393 -14.35 -5.77 0.10
N PHE A 394 -13.91 -5.80 -1.17
CA PHE A 394 -14.80 -5.61 -2.32
C PHE A 394 -15.85 -6.72 -2.41
N HIS A 395 -15.44 -7.98 -2.34
CA HIS A 395 -16.37 -9.12 -2.41
C HIS A 395 -17.33 -9.16 -1.23
N ALA A 396 -16.86 -8.91 -0.01
CA ALA A 396 -17.71 -8.89 1.17
C ALA A 396 -18.80 -7.81 1.07
N VAL A 397 -18.43 -6.57 0.71
CA VAL A 397 -19.41 -5.46 0.58
C VAL A 397 -20.37 -5.72 -0.59
N SER A 398 -19.85 -6.13 -1.76
CA SER A 398 -20.68 -6.34 -2.95
C SER A 398 -21.70 -7.44 -2.75
N HIS A 399 -21.28 -8.58 -2.19
CA HIS A 399 -22.18 -9.70 -1.96
C HIS A 399 -23.22 -9.39 -0.89
N SER A 400 -22.81 -8.86 0.26
CA SER A 400 -23.75 -8.56 1.35
C SER A 400 -24.78 -7.50 0.96
N MET A 401 -24.38 -6.47 0.20
CA MET A 401 -25.31 -5.46 -0.31
C MET A 401 -26.27 -6.04 -1.36
N PHE A 402 -25.76 -6.91 -2.26
CA PHE A 402 -26.60 -7.56 -3.26
C PHE A 402 -27.69 -8.42 -2.59
N GLU A 403 -27.33 -9.25 -1.59
CA GLU A 403 -28.30 -10.10 -0.87
C GLU A 403 -29.32 -9.27 -0.09
N LEU A 404 -28.86 -8.23 0.59
CA LEU A 404 -29.77 -7.32 1.29
C LEU A 404 -30.74 -6.62 0.34
N ALA A 405 -30.24 -6.06 -0.76
CA ALA A 405 -31.06 -5.32 -1.73
C ALA A 405 -32.10 -6.24 -2.38
N ARG A 406 -31.70 -7.45 -2.80
CA ARG A 406 -32.61 -8.47 -3.35
C ARG A 406 -33.70 -8.88 -2.36
N GLY A 407 -33.27 -9.18 -1.13
CA GLY A 407 -34.21 -9.55 -0.06
C GLY A 407 -35.16 -8.41 0.31
N TYR A 408 -34.67 -7.19 0.31
CA TYR A 408 -35.49 -6.01 0.64
C TYR A 408 -36.55 -5.72 -0.46
N ASP A 409 -36.19 -5.87 -1.73
CA ASP A 409 -37.13 -5.74 -2.84
C ASP A 409 -38.27 -6.79 -2.77
N GLU A 410 -37.93 -8.03 -2.42
CA GLU A 410 -38.88 -9.15 -2.33
C GLU A 410 -39.72 -9.14 -1.05
N ARG A 411 -39.14 -8.79 0.12
CA ARG A 411 -39.69 -9.03 1.47
C ARG A 411 -39.66 -7.81 2.39
N ALA A 412 -39.27 -6.65 1.88
CA ALA A 412 -39.19 -5.36 2.59
C ALA A 412 -38.39 -5.50 3.92
N MET A 413 -38.90 -4.92 5.01
CA MET A 413 -38.22 -4.85 6.30
C MET A 413 -37.86 -6.23 6.90
N SER A 414 -38.52 -7.30 6.48
CA SER A 414 -38.17 -8.65 6.96
C SER A 414 -36.75 -9.04 6.61
N ALA A 415 -36.28 -8.66 5.41
CA ALA A 415 -34.90 -8.94 5.00
C ALA A 415 -33.87 -8.08 5.76
N TYR A 416 -34.21 -6.82 6.07
CA TYR A 416 -33.33 -5.99 6.89
C TYR A 416 -33.21 -6.50 8.33
N VAL A 417 -34.34 -6.96 8.92
CA VAL A 417 -34.33 -7.51 10.28
C VAL A 417 -33.47 -8.78 10.36
N GLU A 418 -33.41 -9.60 9.33
CA GLU A 418 -32.50 -10.76 9.28
C GLU A 418 -31.03 -10.34 9.42
N LEU A 419 -30.61 -9.25 8.73
CA LEU A 419 -29.27 -8.68 8.90
C LEU A 419 -29.07 -8.17 10.32
N GLN A 420 -30.04 -7.43 10.87
CA GLN A 420 -29.95 -6.84 12.20
C GLN A 420 -29.85 -7.93 13.29
N GLU A 421 -30.61 -9.02 13.18
CA GLU A 421 -30.53 -10.15 14.11
C GLU A 421 -29.18 -10.88 14.02
N ALA A 422 -28.60 -10.97 12.80
CA ALA A 422 -27.25 -11.52 12.63
C ALA A 422 -26.18 -10.61 13.27
N GLU A 423 -26.33 -9.29 13.20
CA GLU A 423 -25.47 -8.34 13.89
C GLU A 423 -25.56 -8.50 15.42
N PHE A 424 -26.77 -8.63 15.99
CA PHE A 424 -26.97 -8.88 17.43
C PHE A 424 -26.33 -10.19 17.85
N ALA A 425 -26.49 -11.25 17.07
CA ALA A 425 -25.88 -12.55 17.38
C ALA A 425 -24.34 -12.45 17.41
N SER A 426 -23.76 -11.61 16.55
CA SER A 426 -22.30 -11.40 16.46
C SER A 426 -21.73 -10.55 17.61
N GLU A 427 -22.57 -9.93 18.44
CA GLU A 427 -22.10 -9.18 19.63
C GLU A 427 -21.37 -10.09 20.62
N ALA A 428 -21.74 -11.36 20.69
CA ALA A 428 -21.07 -12.38 21.52
C ALA A 428 -19.60 -12.58 21.09
N ASP A 429 -19.30 -12.37 19.80
CA ASP A 429 -17.96 -12.46 19.20
C ASP A 429 -17.22 -11.11 19.18
N GLY A 430 -17.82 -10.06 19.77
CA GLY A 430 -17.22 -8.73 19.92
C GLY A 430 -17.57 -7.73 18.83
N TYR A 431 -18.56 -8.00 17.98
CA TYR A 431 -19.11 -7.03 17.04
C TYR A 431 -19.87 -5.94 17.80
N THR A 432 -19.68 -4.65 17.43
CA THR A 432 -20.29 -3.53 18.16
C THR A 432 -20.96 -2.50 17.29
N ALA A 433 -20.94 -2.66 15.96
CA ALA A 433 -21.46 -1.65 15.04
C ALA A 433 -22.99 -1.55 15.00
N THR A 434 -23.72 -2.45 15.69
CA THR A 434 -25.15 -2.27 16.03
C THR A 434 -25.37 -0.93 16.72
N ARG A 435 -24.40 -0.50 17.56
CA ARG A 435 -24.37 0.81 18.22
C ARG A 435 -23.61 1.81 17.35
N HIS A 436 -24.15 2.12 16.19
CA HIS A 436 -23.45 2.89 15.16
C HIS A 436 -23.11 4.33 15.58
N GLN A 437 -23.88 4.97 16.48
CA GLN A 437 -23.54 6.30 17.01
C GLN A 437 -22.29 6.22 17.91
N ARG A 438 -22.21 5.22 18.78
CA ARG A 438 -21.02 4.93 19.58
C ARG A 438 -19.82 4.59 18.67
N GLU A 439 -20.03 3.75 17.66
CA GLU A 439 -18.98 3.25 16.76
C GLU A 439 -18.24 4.37 16.02
N VAL A 440 -18.93 5.45 15.69
CA VAL A 440 -18.34 6.62 15.03
C VAL A 440 -17.83 7.71 16.00
N GLY A 441 -17.97 7.48 17.32
CA GLY A 441 -17.37 8.32 18.36
C GLY A 441 -18.26 9.43 18.90
N THR A 442 -19.58 9.31 18.86
CA THR A 442 -20.49 10.31 19.44
C THR A 442 -20.13 10.59 20.91
N GLY A 443 -19.93 9.55 21.73
CA GLY A 443 -19.53 9.72 23.15
C GLY A 443 -18.14 10.34 23.33
N TYR A 444 -17.21 10.12 22.41
CA TYR A 444 -15.91 10.80 22.42
C TYR A 444 -16.09 12.32 22.25
N PHE A 445 -16.92 12.76 21.33
CA PHE A 445 -17.21 14.19 21.13
C PHE A 445 -18.03 14.80 22.28
N ASP A 446 -18.91 14.04 22.94
CA ASP A 446 -19.58 14.47 24.16
C ASP A 446 -18.55 14.77 25.28
N ARG A 447 -17.49 13.96 25.40
CA ARG A 447 -16.37 14.25 26.32
C ARG A 447 -15.62 15.52 25.94
N VAL A 448 -15.38 15.77 24.65
CA VAL A 448 -14.79 17.03 24.19
C VAL A 448 -15.68 18.23 24.56
N ALA A 449 -16.99 18.10 24.34
CA ALA A 449 -17.95 19.16 24.72
C ALA A 449 -17.93 19.43 26.23
N THR A 450 -17.94 18.38 27.05
CA THR A 450 -17.90 18.49 28.52
C THR A 450 -16.57 19.08 29.01
N ALA A 451 -15.45 18.75 28.37
CA ALA A 451 -14.14 19.33 28.72
C ALA A 451 -14.09 20.84 28.45
N LEU A 452 -14.79 21.30 27.41
CA LEU A 452 -14.89 22.72 27.06
C LEU A 452 -15.90 23.46 27.94
N ASN A 453 -16.98 22.80 28.31
CA ASN A 453 -18.04 23.32 29.18
C ASN A 453 -18.60 22.18 30.04
N PRO A 454 -18.26 22.14 31.34
CA PRO A 454 -18.75 21.10 32.27
C PRO A 454 -20.28 21.01 32.36
N ASP A 455 -20.97 22.12 32.12
CA ASP A 455 -22.43 22.21 32.15
C ASP A 455 -23.07 22.08 30.76
N ALA A 456 -22.36 21.48 29.79
CA ALA A 456 -22.87 21.33 28.42
C ALA A 456 -24.18 20.53 28.41
N ALA A 457 -25.23 21.15 27.90
CA ALA A 457 -26.55 20.53 27.76
C ALA A 457 -26.78 19.88 26.39
N THR A 458 -25.80 20.00 25.47
CA THR A 458 -25.92 19.54 24.08
C THR A 458 -25.20 18.21 23.84
N LEU A 459 -25.16 17.34 24.88
CA LEU A 459 -24.59 16.01 24.77
C LEU A 459 -25.49 15.12 23.89
N ALA A 460 -24.89 14.42 22.95
CA ALA A 460 -25.63 13.74 21.88
C ALA A 460 -25.91 12.27 22.18
N LEU A 461 -25.00 11.56 22.86
CA LEU A 461 -25.16 10.13 23.15
C LEU A 461 -26.12 9.92 24.34
N ALA A 462 -26.05 10.75 25.37
CA ALA A 462 -26.92 10.66 26.53
C ALA A 462 -28.38 10.94 26.13
N GLY A 463 -29.27 9.97 26.37
CA GLY A 463 -30.67 10.04 25.99
C GLY A 463 -30.96 9.81 24.51
N SER A 464 -29.97 9.31 23.75
CA SER A 464 -30.19 8.87 22.36
C SER A 464 -31.10 7.64 22.29
N THR A 465 -31.74 7.45 21.14
CA THR A 465 -32.55 6.24 20.89
C THR A 465 -31.69 4.96 20.91
N GLU A 466 -30.40 5.08 20.51
CA GLU A 466 -29.45 3.96 20.59
C GLU A 466 -29.28 3.49 22.03
N THR A 467 -29.08 4.41 22.99
CA THR A 467 -28.97 4.06 24.42
C THR A 467 -30.24 3.41 24.97
N ALA A 468 -31.41 3.75 24.41
CA ALA A 468 -32.68 3.19 24.89
C ALA A 468 -33.03 1.83 24.26
N GLN A 469 -32.52 1.52 23.07
CA GLN A 469 -32.96 0.34 22.30
C GLN A 469 -31.89 -0.75 22.20
N PHE A 470 -30.61 -0.43 22.32
CA PHE A 470 -29.48 -1.38 22.18
C PHE A 470 -28.76 -1.52 23.52
N HIS A 471 -29.25 -2.42 24.38
CA HIS A 471 -28.71 -2.71 25.73
C HIS A 471 -27.95 -4.02 25.75
#